data_bd3fde5de1a33455e551fb7e1a1da827
#
_entry.id   bd3fde5de1a33455e551fb7e1a1da827
#
_cell.length_a   1.000
_cell.length_b   1.000
_cell.length_c   1.000
_cell.angle_alpha   90.00
_cell.angle_beta   90.00
_cell.angle_gamma   90.00
#
_symmetry.space_group_name_H-M   'P 1'
#
loop_
_entity.id
_entity.type
_entity.pdbx_description
1 polymer ?
#
loop_
_entity_poly.entity_id
_entity_poly.type
_entity_poly.pdbx_seq_one_letter_code
_entity_poly.pdbx_strand_id
1 'polypeptide(L)'
;MIQPSKSFAHRFWRKRRVVAPGRNDLRKKDDVNTFESIPAWKSHRKILGMSAILLPLTPNREIDWNGLREHLVRTFDAGLVPAVNMDTGYANLIDEATRVAVLEETQRIASGRMFVAGAFVGDQPQAAFNLDAYLRQIDSIQRHAGTPVIFQSFGLTALQDAELLAAYQQIGAATQRFVGFELGTMFAPFGRIYSLEVYRELIQIPQCMGAKHSSLDRTLEWQRLAIRDQVRPEFHVFTGNDLAIDMVIYGSDYLLGLSTMAPDLFAKRDRMWEAGDVEFFHLNDILQYLGFFAFRDPVPAYKHTAAQWLHLRGWIACNLTHPCSPSRPDSDIAILKTILNQCAPYL
;
A
#
# COMPACT_ATOMS: atom_id res chain seq x y z
N MET A 1 -20.37 44.33 23.66
CA MET A 1 -20.87 44.09 22.30
C MET A 1 -19.73 44.36 21.35
N ILE A 2 -19.01 43.32 20.95
CA ILE A 2 -17.96 43.39 19.91
C ILE A 2 -18.25 42.21 18.97
N GLN A 3 -18.62 42.51 17.72
CA GLN A 3 -18.88 41.52 16.67
C GLN A 3 -17.56 40.94 16.19
N PRO A 4 -17.48 39.63 15.86
CA PRO A 4 -16.33 39.04 15.19
C PRO A 4 -16.42 39.30 13.69
N SER A 5 -15.33 39.82 13.13
CA SER A 5 -15.12 40.10 11.72
C SER A 5 -15.13 38.81 10.88
N LYS A 6 -16.04 38.75 9.90
CA LYS A 6 -15.97 37.81 8.76
C LYS A 6 -14.90 38.29 7.79
N SER A 7 -13.84 37.54 7.60
CA SER A 7 -13.00 37.58 6.37
C SER A 7 -11.78 36.68 6.54
N PHE A 8 -11.83 35.45 6.02
CA PHE A 8 -10.65 34.71 5.50
C PHE A 8 -11.08 33.35 4.91
N ALA A 9 -12.00 33.35 3.95
CA ALA A 9 -12.34 32.13 3.24
C ALA A 9 -12.91 32.39 1.82
N HIS A 10 -12.24 33.19 1.02
CA HIS A 10 -12.60 33.32 -0.41
C HIS A 10 -11.45 33.96 -1.21
N ARG A 11 -10.34 33.25 -1.39
CA ARG A 11 -9.37 33.57 -2.47
C ARG A 11 -8.38 32.40 -2.61
N PHE A 12 -8.73 31.36 -3.35
CA PHE A 12 -7.75 30.49 -3.99
C PHE A 12 -8.42 29.48 -4.97
N TRP A 13 -9.43 29.93 -5.73
CA TRP A 13 -9.88 29.20 -6.92
C TRP A 13 -9.86 30.15 -8.12
N ARG A 14 -8.66 30.55 -8.58
CA ARG A 14 -8.51 31.01 -9.94
C ARG A 14 -8.41 29.79 -10.83
N LYS A 15 -9.46 29.53 -11.63
CA LYS A 15 -9.44 28.63 -12.79
C LYS A 15 -8.24 29.00 -13.68
N ARG A 16 -7.12 28.32 -13.56
CA ARG A 16 -6.12 28.27 -14.62
C ARG A 16 -6.78 27.50 -15.76
N ARG A 17 -7.04 28.17 -16.90
CA ARG A 17 -7.32 27.49 -18.16
C ARG A 17 -6.13 26.58 -18.43
N VAL A 18 -6.34 25.28 -18.32
CA VAL A 18 -5.44 24.28 -18.88
C VAL A 18 -5.56 24.45 -20.38
N VAL A 19 -4.54 25.01 -21.02
CA VAL A 19 -4.38 24.99 -22.47
C VAL A 19 -4.10 23.52 -22.78
N ALA A 20 -5.04 22.86 -23.46
CA ALA A 20 -4.83 21.52 -23.95
C ALA A 20 -3.60 21.52 -24.88
N PRO A 21 -2.65 20.59 -24.73
CA PRO A 21 -1.55 20.45 -25.67
C PRO A 21 -2.11 20.16 -27.07
N GLY A 22 -1.53 20.79 -28.09
CA GLY A 22 -1.98 20.67 -29.48
C GLY A 22 -2.00 19.22 -29.93
N ARG A 23 -3.00 18.88 -30.72
CA ARG A 23 -3.33 17.53 -31.22
C ARG A 23 -2.22 16.78 -32.00
N ASN A 24 -1.01 17.33 -32.14
CA ASN A 24 0.03 16.79 -33.02
C ASN A 24 1.20 16.09 -32.30
N ASP A 25 1.26 16.08 -30.93
CA ASP A 25 2.36 15.43 -30.20
C ASP A 25 1.97 14.07 -29.57
N LEU A 26 0.77 13.56 -29.86
CA LEU A 26 0.24 12.32 -29.28
C LEU A 26 0.43 11.08 -30.14
N ARG A 27 1.23 11.13 -31.21
CA ARG A 27 1.40 9.98 -32.13
C ARG A 27 2.74 9.24 -31.97
N LYS A 28 3.18 8.99 -30.76
CA LYS A 28 4.13 7.92 -30.39
C LYS A 28 3.87 7.49 -28.97
N LYS A 29 2.63 7.18 -28.62
CA LYS A 29 2.31 6.26 -27.53
C LYS A 29 2.10 4.92 -28.21
N ASP A 30 3.01 3.99 -27.96
CA ASP A 30 2.83 2.60 -28.28
C ASP A 30 1.42 2.17 -27.86
N ASP A 31 0.72 1.42 -28.71
CA ASP A 31 -0.69 1.03 -28.63
C ASP A 31 -1.06 0.28 -27.35
N VAL A 32 -1.15 0.96 -26.20
CA VAL A 32 -1.51 0.37 -24.91
C VAL A 32 -3.00 0.56 -24.56
N ASN A 33 -3.81 1.03 -25.50
CA ASN A 33 -5.24 1.33 -25.26
C ASN A 33 -6.19 0.44 -26.08
N THR A 34 -5.76 -0.77 -26.42
CA THR A 34 -6.62 -1.76 -27.08
C THR A 34 -6.83 -2.96 -26.18
N PHE A 35 -7.90 -3.74 -26.41
CA PHE A 35 -8.14 -4.97 -25.63
C PHE A 35 -7.02 -5.99 -25.78
N GLU A 36 -6.27 -5.96 -26.88
CA GLU A 36 -5.12 -6.82 -27.16
C GLU A 36 -3.91 -6.52 -26.22
N SER A 37 -3.88 -5.33 -25.64
CA SER A 37 -2.83 -4.96 -24.65
C SER A 37 -3.13 -5.44 -23.24
N ILE A 38 -4.32 -5.97 -22.95
CA ILE A 38 -4.68 -6.52 -21.65
C ILE A 38 -3.93 -7.84 -21.47
N PRO A 39 -3.17 -8.01 -20.37
CA PRO A 39 -2.49 -9.28 -20.11
C PRO A 39 -3.48 -10.44 -19.99
N ALA A 40 -3.07 -11.63 -20.45
CA ALA A 40 -3.85 -12.85 -20.24
C ALA A 40 -3.95 -13.18 -18.75
N TRP A 41 -5.04 -13.83 -18.38
CA TRP A 41 -5.23 -14.33 -17.02
C TRP A 41 -4.18 -15.36 -16.65
N LYS A 42 -3.65 -15.27 -15.45
CA LYS A 42 -2.69 -16.21 -14.86
C LYS A 42 -3.43 -17.09 -13.84
N SER A 43 -4.35 -17.95 -14.33
CA SER A 43 -5.15 -18.86 -13.49
C SER A 43 -4.28 -19.87 -12.75
N HIS A 44 -4.79 -20.42 -11.66
CA HIS A 44 -4.18 -21.49 -10.85
C HIS A 44 -2.80 -21.14 -10.28
N ARG A 45 -2.43 -19.86 -10.22
CA ARG A 45 -1.18 -19.46 -9.58
C ARG A 45 -1.38 -19.16 -8.10
N LYS A 46 -0.38 -19.45 -7.31
CA LYS A 46 -0.30 -18.97 -5.93
C LYS A 46 -0.04 -17.46 -5.93
N ILE A 47 -0.83 -16.73 -5.15
CA ILE A 47 -0.69 -15.28 -4.95
C ILE A 47 0.13 -15.05 -3.68
N LEU A 48 1.15 -14.18 -3.76
CA LEU A 48 1.87 -13.69 -2.59
C LEU A 48 1.14 -12.44 -2.05
N GLY A 49 0.32 -12.64 -1.02
CA GLY A 49 -0.43 -11.56 -0.38
C GLY A 49 0.34 -10.94 0.77
N MET A 50 0.52 -9.61 0.74
CA MET A 50 1.04 -8.81 1.83
C MET A 50 -0.06 -7.90 2.36
N SER A 51 -0.33 -7.94 3.67
CA SER A 51 -1.35 -7.14 4.34
C SER A 51 -0.70 -6.02 5.13
N ALA A 52 -0.97 -4.76 4.75
CA ALA A 52 -0.49 -3.60 5.48
C ALA A 52 -1.25 -3.48 6.81
N ILE A 53 -0.54 -3.65 7.92
CA ILE A 53 -1.13 -3.77 9.26
C ILE A 53 -1.58 -2.41 9.80
N LEU A 54 -2.83 -2.32 10.20
CA LEU A 54 -3.33 -1.19 10.99
C LEU A 54 -2.69 -1.24 12.39
N LEU A 55 -2.22 -0.11 12.89
CA LEU A 55 -1.79 0.04 14.28
C LEU A 55 -2.99 0.50 15.11
N PRO A 56 -3.64 -0.39 15.90
CA PRO A 56 -4.85 -0.05 16.62
C PRO A 56 -4.56 0.83 17.84
N LEU A 57 -5.58 1.56 18.30
CA LEU A 57 -5.50 2.43 19.45
C LEU A 57 -6.44 1.96 20.56
N THR A 58 -6.08 2.27 21.81
CA THR A 58 -6.94 2.14 22.98
C THR A 58 -7.97 3.29 23.03
N PRO A 59 -9.02 3.21 23.87
CA PRO A 59 -9.92 4.35 24.11
C PRO A 59 -9.20 5.63 24.54
N ASN A 60 -8.04 5.52 25.18
CA ASN A 60 -7.22 6.67 25.61
C ASN A 60 -6.31 7.19 24.49
N ARG A 61 -6.43 6.66 23.25
CA ARG A 61 -5.60 7.00 22.09
C ARG A 61 -4.12 6.61 22.21
N GLU A 62 -3.80 5.68 23.07
CA GLU A 62 -2.50 5.02 23.13
C GLU A 62 -2.46 3.83 22.18
N ILE A 63 -1.28 3.30 21.87
CA ILE A 63 -1.17 2.10 21.02
C ILE A 63 -1.78 0.89 21.77
N ASP A 64 -2.71 0.21 21.11
CA ASP A 64 -3.24 -1.07 21.58
C ASP A 64 -2.32 -2.22 21.14
N TRP A 65 -1.30 -2.47 21.98
CA TRP A 65 -0.33 -3.52 21.72
C TRP A 65 -0.96 -4.92 21.68
N ASN A 66 -2.01 -5.18 22.45
CA ASN A 66 -2.71 -6.46 22.41
C ASN A 66 -3.47 -6.62 21.11
N GLY A 67 -4.22 -5.59 20.70
CA GLY A 67 -4.91 -5.57 19.41
C GLY A 67 -3.93 -5.75 18.24
N LEU A 68 -2.75 -5.10 18.28
CA LEU A 68 -1.71 -5.30 17.27
C LEU A 68 -1.22 -6.75 17.22
N ARG A 69 -0.89 -7.35 18.38
CA ARG A 69 -0.42 -8.75 18.46
C ARG A 69 -1.44 -9.72 17.87
N GLU A 70 -2.68 -9.60 18.26
CA GLU A 70 -3.75 -10.45 17.77
C GLU A 70 -3.99 -10.25 16.27
N HIS A 71 -3.89 -9.02 15.78
CA HIS A 71 -4.04 -8.73 14.35
C HIS A 71 -2.89 -9.30 13.52
N LEU A 72 -1.65 -9.23 14.02
CA LEU A 72 -0.49 -9.91 13.42
C LEU A 72 -0.67 -11.42 13.38
N VAL A 73 -1.10 -12.04 14.49
CA VAL A 73 -1.38 -13.49 14.56
C VAL A 73 -2.39 -13.88 13.51
N ARG A 74 -3.56 -13.20 13.45
CA ARG A 74 -4.61 -13.47 12.45
C ARG A 74 -4.10 -13.34 11.01
N THR A 75 -3.24 -12.35 10.74
CA THR A 75 -2.66 -12.16 9.41
C THR A 75 -1.73 -13.31 9.03
N PHE A 76 -0.84 -13.70 9.93
CA PHE A 76 0.07 -14.83 9.71
C PHE A 76 -0.68 -16.16 9.57
N ASP A 77 -1.69 -16.40 10.41
CA ASP A 77 -2.46 -17.65 10.41
C ASP A 77 -3.36 -17.75 9.17
N ALA A 78 -3.80 -16.64 8.61
CA ALA A 78 -4.43 -16.61 7.30
C ALA A 78 -3.49 -17.02 6.15
N GLY A 79 -2.17 -16.94 6.37
CA GLY A 79 -1.15 -17.25 5.37
C GLY A 79 -0.67 -16.02 4.59
N LEU A 80 -1.03 -14.81 5.03
CA LEU A 80 -0.53 -13.57 4.45
C LEU A 80 0.75 -13.10 5.14
N VAL A 81 1.52 -12.27 4.43
CA VAL A 81 2.72 -11.63 4.95
C VAL A 81 2.33 -10.27 5.57
N PRO A 82 2.51 -10.06 6.88
CA PRO A 82 2.29 -8.74 7.47
C PRO A 82 3.27 -7.71 6.91
N ALA A 83 2.74 -6.52 6.58
CA ALA A 83 3.51 -5.35 6.20
C ALA A 83 3.31 -4.27 7.26
N VAL A 84 4.27 -4.13 8.18
CA VAL A 84 4.21 -3.19 9.29
C VAL A 84 4.90 -1.86 8.97
N ASN A 85 4.67 -0.84 9.77
CA ASN A 85 5.22 0.50 9.55
C ASN A 85 4.96 1.03 8.13
N MET A 86 3.80 0.65 7.56
CA MET A 86 3.29 1.22 6.32
C MET A 86 2.38 2.43 6.61
N ASP A 87 1.89 3.11 5.58
CA ASP A 87 0.92 4.21 5.77
C ASP A 87 -0.30 3.76 6.60
N THR A 88 -0.78 2.54 6.39
CA THR A 88 -1.88 1.93 7.16
C THR A 88 -1.59 1.90 8.66
N GLY A 89 -0.34 1.68 9.05
CA GLY A 89 0.15 1.69 10.43
C GLY A 89 0.66 3.07 10.89
N TYR A 90 0.27 4.14 10.18
CA TYR A 90 0.62 5.54 10.51
C TYR A 90 2.13 5.83 10.53
N ALA A 91 2.95 5.18 9.69
CA ALA A 91 4.41 5.31 9.71
C ALA A 91 4.92 6.76 9.72
N ASN A 92 4.20 7.68 9.05
CA ASN A 92 4.51 9.10 8.99
C ASN A 92 3.99 9.94 10.18
N LEU A 93 3.19 9.33 11.08
CA LEU A 93 2.56 10.03 12.22
C LEU A 93 3.08 9.53 13.59
N ILE A 94 3.73 8.37 13.62
CA ILE A 94 4.34 7.80 14.83
C ILE A 94 5.84 8.10 14.87
N ASP A 95 6.41 8.15 16.06
CA ASP A 95 7.84 8.37 16.25
C ASP A 95 8.68 7.11 15.94
N GLU A 96 10.00 7.28 15.92
CA GLU A 96 10.92 6.19 15.62
C GLU A 96 10.90 5.10 16.70
N ALA A 97 10.77 5.48 17.97
CA ALA A 97 10.69 4.51 19.07
C ALA A 97 9.48 3.61 18.93
N THR A 98 8.33 4.17 18.56
CA THR A 98 7.11 3.38 18.28
C THR A 98 7.31 2.46 17.07
N ARG A 99 7.95 2.93 15.99
CA ARG A 99 8.25 2.06 14.83
C ARG A 99 9.14 0.88 15.20
N VAL A 100 10.15 1.10 16.05
CA VAL A 100 11.02 0.04 16.56
C VAL A 100 10.23 -0.95 17.42
N ALA A 101 9.40 -0.47 18.34
CA ALA A 101 8.56 -1.33 19.18
C ALA A 101 7.60 -2.20 18.34
N VAL A 102 7.06 -1.67 17.23
CA VAL A 102 6.26 -2.45 16.27
C VAL A 102 7.09 -3.55 15.60
N LEU A 103 8.37 -3.28 15.26
CA LEU A 103 9.27 -4.28 14.70
C LEU A 103 9.57 -5.40 15.72
N GLU A 104 9.86 -5.05 16.97
CA GLU A 104 10.12 -6.01 18.08
C GLU A 104 8.93 -6.95 18.29
N GLU A 105 7.72 -6.39 18.39
CA GLU A 105 6.50 -7.19 18.54
C GLU A 105 6.24 -8.08 17.31
N THR A 106 6.48 -7.55 16.11
CA THR A 106 6.28 -8.32 14.87
C THR A 106 7.28 -9.46 14.79
N GLN A 107 8.56 -9.23 15.08
CA GLN A 107 9.60 -10.26 15.08
C GLN A 107 9.25 -11.41 16.04
N ARG A 108 8.80 -11.07 17.27
CA ARG A 108 8.42 -12.04 18.29
C ARG A 108 7.28 -12.95 17.81
N ILE A 109 6.25 -12.36 17.16
CA ILE A 109 5.08 -13.10 16.66
C ILE A 109 5.41 -13.86 15.38
N ALA A 110 6.25 -13.30 14.53
CA ALA A 110 6.65 -13.92 13.27
C ALA A 110 7.30 -15.28 13.47
N SER A 111 8.09 -15.47 14.55
CA SER A 111 8.78 -16.74 14.85
C SER A 111 9.49 -17.33 13.62
N GLY A 112 10.22 -16.50 12.88
CA GLY A 112 10.93 -16.87 11.66
C GLY A 112 10.10 -16.81 10.37
N ARG A 113 8.79 -16.57 10.44
CA ARG A 113 7.96 -16.29 9.26
C ARG A 113 8.32 -14.93 8.66
N MET A 114 8.20 -14.81 7.34
CA MET A 114 8.47 -13.56 6.62
C MET A 114 7.49 -12.46 7.02
N PHE A 115 8.01 -11.26 7.25
CA PHE A 115 7.25 -10.01 7.25
C PHE A 115 8.03 -8.91 6.53
N VAL A 116 7.35 -7.88 6.09
CA VAL A 116 7.95 -6.70 5.49
C VAL A 116 7.67 -5.46 6.35
N ALA A 117 8.52 -4.44 6.25
CA ALA A 117 8.35 -3.21 7.00
C ALA A 117 8.77 -1.99 6.19
N GLY A 118 8.04 -0.89 6.36
CA GLY A 118 8.34 0.37 5.68
C GLY A 118 9.63 1.02 6.18
N ALA A 119 10.61 1.17 5.30
CA ALA A 119 11.79 2.01 5.52
C ALA A 119 11.41 3.47 5.20
N PHE A 120 10.81 4.13 6.19
CA PHE A 120 10.26 5.48 6.06
C PHE A 120 11.30 6.53 6.45
N VAL A 121 11.57 7.47 5.53
CA VAL A 121 12.41 8.66 5.76
C VAL A 121 11.51 9.89 5.70
N GLY A 122 11.31 10.54 6.85
CA GLY A 122 10.51 11.76 6.99
C GLY A 122 11.34 13.00 6.64
N ASP A 123 11.46 13.31 5.37
CA ASP A 123 12.11 14.54 4.88
C ASP A 123 11.07 15.63 4.51
N GLN A 124 11.56 16.79 4.09
CA GLN A 124 10.73 17.95 3.75
C GLN A 124 10.87 18.30 2.26
N PRO A 125 9.94 19.08 1.67
CA PRO A 125 10.09 19.59 0.32
C PRO A 125 11.45 20.23 0.10
N GLN A 126 12.09 19.93 -1.04
CA GLN A 126 13.43 20.38 -1.42
C GLN A 126 14.60 19.74 -0.61
N ALA A 127 14.34 18.75 0.23
CA ALA A 127 15.41 17.99 0.87
C ALA A 127 16.27 17.29 -0.19
N ALA A 128 17.58 17.23 0.04
CA ALA A 128 18.47 16.37 -0.72
C ALA A 128 18.23 14.89 -0.35
N PHE A 129 18.52 13.99 -1.28
CA PHE A 129 18.50 12.56 -1.00
C PHE A 129 19.45 12.21 0.14
N ASN A 130 18.98 11.46 1.11
CA ASN A 130 19.75 11.07 2.30
C ASN A 130 19.83 9.54 2.39
N LEU A 131 20.89 8.98 1.78
CA LEU A 131 21.17 7.55 1.79
C LEU A 131 21.32 7.03 3.23
N ASP A 132 22.07 7.72 4.09
CA ASP A 132 22.32 7.28 5.46
C ASP A 132 21.03 7.15 6.27
N ALA A 133 20.03 8.01 6.01
CA ALA A 133 18.72 7.90 6.64
C ALA A 133 18.01 6.62 6.22
N TYR A 134 18.05 6.26 4.93
CA TYR A 134 17.52 4.98 4.45
C TYR A 134 18.27 3.80 5.02
N LEU A 135 19.60 3.84 5.06
CA LEU A 135 20.42 2.75 5.59
C LEU A 135 20.14 2.49 7.07
N ARG A 136 19.92 3.54 7.88
CA ARG A 136 19.52 3.38 9.29
C ARG A 136 18.17 2.67 9.43
N GLN A 137 17.16 3.05 8.61
CA GLN A 137 15.85 2.38 8.64
C GLN A 137 15.94 0.92 8.20
N ILE A 138 16.70 0.66 7.13
CA ILE A 138 16.95 -0.68 6.61
C ILE A 138 17.65 -1.57 7.65
N ASP A 139 18.70 -1.07 8.26
CA ASP A 139 19.43 -1.78 9.30
C ASP A 139 18.52 -2.11 10.51
N SER A 140 17.71 -1.15 10.96
CA SER A 140 16.72 -1.39 12.02
C SER A 140 15.75 -2.50 11.64
N ILE A 141 15.21 -2.49 10.42
CA ILE A 141 14.27 -3.52 9.94
C ILE A 141 14.96 -4.90 9.86
N GLN A 142 16.18 -4.96 9.31
CA GLN A 142 16.91 -6.21 9.15
C GLN A 142 17.35 -6.83 10.49
N ARG A 143 17.71 -6.02 11.48
CA ARG A 143 17.99 -6.51 12.85
C ARG A 143 16.80 -7.23 13.48
N HIS A 144 15.58 -6.86 13.07
CA HIS A 144 14.36 -7.53 13.50
C HIS A 144 13.89 -8.60 12.51
N ALA A 145 14.76 -9.05 11.58
CA ALA A 145 14.48 -10.06 10.57
C ALA A 145 13.36 -9.69 9.57
N GLY A 146 13.03 -8.42 9.46
CA GLY A 146 12.07 -7.89 8.46
C GLY A 146 12.72 -7.64 7.10
N THR A 147 11.91 -7.64 6.05
CA THR A 147 12.33 -7.21 4.70
C THR A 147 11.93 -5.75 4.49
N PRO A 148 12.84 -4.84 4.12
CA PRO A 148 12.52 -3.43 3.91
C PRO A 148 11.61 -3.21 2.69
N VAL A 149 10.60 -2.35 2.83
CA VAL A 149 9.86 -1.71 1.75
C VAL A 149 10.35 -0.27 1.65
N ILE A 150 10.94 0.11 0.54
CA ILE A 150 11.58 1.43 0.39
C ILE A 150 10.52 2.49 0.10
N PHE A 151 10.12 3.24 1.13
CA PHE A 151 9.22 4.37 0.93
C PHE A 151 9.87 5.47 0.10
N GLN A 152 9.09 6.10 -0.76
CA GLN A 152 9.51 7.33 -1.40
C GLN A 152 9.60 8.47 -0.38
N SER A 153 10.45 9.45 -0.67
CA SER A 153 10.63 10.69 0.08
C SER A 153 10.86 11.84 -0.90
N PHE A 154 10.76 13.07 -0.44
CA PHE A 154 11.04 14.23 -1.30
C PHE A 154 12.44 14.16 -1.93
N GLY A 155 13.45 13.83 -1.14
CA GLY A 155 14.83 13.74 -1.64
C GLY A 155 15.03 12.59 -2.63
N LEU A 156 14.41 11.42 -2.40
CA LEU A 156 14.53 10.28 -3.32
C LEU A 156 13.85 10.58 -4.66
N THR A 157 12.65 11.13 -4.64
CA THR A 157 11.88 11.37 -5.88
C THR A 157 12.30 12.60 -6.66
N ALA A 158 13.09 13.49 -6.06
CA ALA A 158 13.71 14.64 -6.73
C ALA A 158 14.91 14.23 -7.62
N LEU A 159 15.48 13.05 -7.43
CA LEU A 159 16.60 12.55 -8.21
C LEU A 159 16.21 12.35 -9.67
N GLN A 160 17.16 12.62 -10.58
CA GLN A 160 17.02 12.23 -11.98
C GLN A 160 17.08 10.69 -12.11
N ASP A 161 16.59 10.14 -13.21
CA ASP A 161 16.42 8.68 -13.38
C ASP A 161 17.71 7.90 -13.11
N ALA A 162 18.85 8.37 -13.61
CA ALA A 162 20.14 7.70 -13.38
C ALA A 162 20.58 7.75 -11.91
N GLU A 163 20.37 8.88 -11.24
CA GLU A 163 20.69 9.04 -9.81
C GLU A 163 19.75 8.22 -8.93
N LEU A 164 18.47 8.16 -9.29
CA LEU A 164 17.48 7.33 -8.63
C LEU A 164 17.85 5.85 -8.69
N LEU A 165 18.27 5.36 -9.86
CA LEU A 165 18.74 3.99 -10.03
C LEU A 165 20.00 3.73 -9.21
N ALA A 166 20.95 4.65 -9.22
CA ALA A 166 22.16 4.56 -8.39
C ALA A 166 21.82 4.50 -6.90
N ALA A 167 20.83 5.28 -6.44
CA ALA A 167 20.34 5.22 -5.07
C ALA A 167 19.75 3.83 -4.73
N TYR A 168 18.91 3.26 -5.59
CA TYR A 168 18.39 1.89 -5.40
C TYR A 168 19.47 0.81 -5.44
N GLN A 169 20.50 0.96 -6.26
CA GLN A 169 21.66 0.06 -6.29
C GLN A 169 22.44 0.12 -4.97
N GLN A 170 22.67 1.33 -4.42
CA GLN A 170 23.32 1.52 -3.12
C GLN A 170 22.49 0.91 -1.98
N ILE A 171 21.17 1.11 -1.99
CA ILE A 171 20.25 0.45 -1.07
C ILE A 171 20.33 -1.07 -1.21
N GLY A 172 20.34 -1.59 -2.44
CA GLY A 172 20.48 -3.01 -2.72
C GLY A 172 21.77 -3.60 -2.18
N ALA A 173 22.88 -2.88 -2.30
CA ALA A 173 24.17 -3.32 -1.78
C ALA A 173 24.19 -3.45 -0.23
N ALA A 174 23.32 -2.74 0.46
CA ALA A 174 23.21 -2.76 1.92
C ALA A 174 22.13 -3.74 2.44
N THR A 175 21.44 -4.46 1.57
CA THR A 175 20.33 -5.35 1.95
C THR A 175 20.53 -6.74 1.39
N GLN A 176 20.00 -7.76 2.07
CA GLN A 176 19.86 -9.10 1.46
C GLN A 176 18.75 -9.11 0.41
N ARG A 177 17.64 -8.42 0.70
CA ARG A 177 16.51 -8.21 -0.21
C ARG A 177 15.68 -7.00 0.25
N PHE A 178 14.98 -6.38 -0.69
CA PHE A 178 14.04 -5.29 -0.42
C PHE A 178 12.88 -5.32 -1.42
N VAL A 179 11.83 -4.56 -1.09
CA VAL A 179 10.71 -4.25 -1.99
C VAL A 179 10.79 -2.78 -2.38
N GLY A 180 10.85 -2.50 -3.69
CA GLY A 180 10.72 -1.15 -4.21
C GLY A 180 9.29 -0.61 -4.04
N PHE A 181 9.11 0.71 -4.18
CA PHE A 181 7.77 1.30 -4.04
C PHE A 181 7.59 2.50 -4.97
N GLU A 182 6.61 2.42 -5.86
CA GLU A 182 6.10 3.52 -6.67
C GLU A 182 4.79 4.03 -6.06
N LEU A 183 4.66 5.33 -5.89
CA LEU A 183 3.53 5.97 -5.23
C LEU A 183 3.04 7.15 -6.05
N GLY A 184 1.74 7.18 -6.38
CA GLY A 184 1.14 8.32 -7.07
C GLY A 184 0.98 9.55 -6.14
N THR A 185 0.99 10.74 -6.73
CA THR A 185 0.85 12.01 -5.99
C THR A 185 -0.47 12.15 -5.22
N MET A 186 -1.48 11.32 -5.55
CA MET A 186 -2.74 11.28 -4.82
C MET A 186 -2.59 10.72 -3.40
N PHE A 187 -1.53 9.95 -3.13
CA PHE A 187 -1.25 9.37 -1.81
C PHE A 187 -0.25 10.20 -1.01
N ALA A 188 0.73 10.80 -1.67
CA ALA A 188 1.73 11.64 -1.03
C ALA A 188 2.23 12.72 -2.00
N PRO A 189 2.48 13.96 -1.53
CA PRO A 189 2.90 15.07 -2.40
C PRO A 189 4.25 14.82 -3.09
N PHE A 190 5.09 13.96 -2.54
CA PHE A 190 6.36 13.52 -3.11
C PHE A 190 6.23 12.28 -4.00
N GLY A 191 5.03 11.73 -4.18
CA GLY A 191 4.83 10.50 -4.93
C GLY A 191 5.31 10.61 -6.38
N ARG A 192 5.98 9.58 -6.88
CA ARG A 192 6.46 9.46 -8.27
C ARG A 192 6.22 8.05 -8.79
N ILE A 193 5.51 7.95 -9.92
CA ILE A 193 5.45 6.73 -10.72
C ILE A 193 6.64 6.79 -11.68
N TYR A 194 7.47 5.74 -11.64
CA TYR A 194 8.71 5.69 -12.41
C TYR A 194 8.42 5.50 -13.90
N SER A 195 9.36 5.98 -14.77
CA SER A 195 9.33 5.65 -16.19
C SER A 195 9.50 4.13 -16.39
N LEU A 196 9.07 3.62 -17.54
CA LEU A 196 9.22 2.18 -17.83
C LEU A 196 10.70 1.78 -17.94
N GLU A 197 11.56 2.71 -18.35
CA GLU A 197 13.02 2.55 -18.40
C GLU A 197 13.57 2.36 -16.99
N VAL A 198 13.24 3.26 -16.05
CA VAL A 198 13.65 3.13 -14.64
C VAL A 198 13.12 1.84 -14.03
N TYR A 199 11.86 1.49 -14.30
CA TYR A 199 11.28 0.26 -13.77
C TYR A 199 11.98 -0.98 -14.30
N ARG A 200 12.35 -1.00 -15.60
CA ARG A 200 13.12 -2.09 -16.22
C ARG A 200 14.49 -2.29 -15.57
N GLU A 201 15.18 -1.21 -15.22
CA GLU A 201 16.47 -1.28 -14.54
C GLU A 201 16.32 -1.67 -13.05
N LEU A 202 15.27 -1.15 -12.38
CA LEU A 202 14.95 -1.51 -10.98
C LEU A 202 14.72 -3.02 -10.83
N ILE A 203 14.00 -3.63 -11.77
CA ILE A 203 13.75 -5.08 -11.79
C ILE A 203 15.07 -5.88 -11.83
N GLN A 204 16.12 -5.35 -12.46
CA GLN A 204 17.39 -6.05 -12.62
C GLN A 204 18.30 -5.99 -11.39
N ILE A 205 17.97 -5.17 -10.37
CA ILE A 205 18.70 -5.16 -9.10
C ILE A 205 18.45 -6.49 -8.38
N PRO A 206 19.48 -7.35 -8.17
CA PRO A 206 19.27 -8.71 -7.66
C PRO A 206 18.55 -8.75 -6.31
N GLN A 207 18.83 -7.80 -5.43
CA GLN A 207 18.24 -7.71 -4.10
C GLN A 207 16.79 -7.19 -4.11
N CYS A 208 16.34 -6.55 -5.20
CA CYS A 208 14.96 -6.11 -5.35
C CYS A 208 14.08 -7.32 -5.68
N MET A 209 13.34 -7.84 -4.70
CA MET A 209 12.48 -9.01 -4.92
C MET A 209 11.17 -8.69 -5.61
N GLY A 210 10.78 -7.44 -5.59
CA GLY A 210 9.52 -6.95 -6.16
C GLY A 210 9.37 -5.46 -5.93
N ALA A 211 8.31 -4.87 -6.52
CA ALA A 211 7.96 -3.47 -6.29
C ALA A 211 6.46 -3.31 -6.12
N LYS A 212 6.06 -2.53 -5.10
CA LYS A 212 4.68 -2.09 -4.93
C LYS A 212 4.39 -0.97 -5.93
N HIS A 213 3.28 -1.10 -6.66
CA HIS A 213 2.80 -0.11 -7.61
C HIS A 213 1.46 0.48 -7.16
N SER A 214 1.45 1.76 -6.77
CA SER A 214 0.27 2.47 -6.26
C SER A 214 -0.05 3.69 -7.13
N SER A 215 -0.51 3.45 -8.37
CA SER A 215 -0.93 4.51 -9.29
C SER A 215 -2.45 4.65 -9.40
N LEU A 216 -3.23 3.65 -8.98
CA LEU A 216 -4.67 3.46 -9.24
C LEU A 216 -5.01 3.31 -10.73
N ASP A 217 -4.02 3.10 -11.59
CA ASP A 217 -4.16 2.93 -13.03
C ASP A 217 -3.76 1.51 -13.43
N ARG A 218 -4.75 0.73 -13.91
CA ARG A 218 -4.53 -0.65 -14.37
C ARG A 218 -3.55 -0.74 -15.54
N THR A 219 -3.62 0.23 -16.47
CA THR A 219 -2.77 0.23 -17.67
C THR A 219 -1.31 0.38 -17.32
N LEU A 220 -0.99 1.26 -16.37
CA LEU A 220 0.37 1.40 -15.87
C LEU A 220 0.87 0.13 -15.19
N GLU A 221 0.02 -0.57 -14.45
CA GLU A 221 0.39 -1.82 -13.80
C GLU A 221 0.56 -2.96 -14.81
N TRP A 222 -0.30 -3.06 -15.84
CA TRP A 222 -0.12 -4.02 -16.94
C TRP A 222 1.21 -3.86 -17.67
N GLN A 223 1.67 -2.62 -17.86
CA GLN A 223 2.99 -2.35 -18.44
C GLN A 223 4.12 -2.91 -17.54
N ARG A 224 3.99 -2.81 -16.20
CA ARG A 224 4.95 -3.39 -15.25
C ARG A 224 4.95 -4.92 -15.32
N LEU A 225 3.78 -5.52 -15.43
CA LEU A 225 3.65 -6.97 -15.63
C LEU A 225 4.31 -7.42 -16.93
N ALA A 226 4.11 -6.69 -18.02
CA ALA A 226 4.74 -7.00 -19.31
C ALA A 226 6.27 -6.90 -19.25
N ILE A 227 6.82 -5.87 -18.58
CA ILE A 227 8.25 -5.74 -18.37
C ILE A 227 8.77 -6.88 -17.49
N ARG A 228 8.10 -7.20 -16.40
CA ARG A 228 8.43 -8.29 -15.50
C ARG A 228 8.54 -9.61 -16.26
N ASP A 229 7.53 -9.95 -17.06
CA ASP A 229 7.47 -11.21 -17.81
C ASP A 229 8.62 -11.31 -18.86
N GLN A 230 9.11 -10.17 -19.37
CA GLN A 230 10.23 -10.12 -20.32
C GLN A 230 11.61 -10.15 -19.67
N VAL A 231 11.78 -9.47 -18.53
CA VAL A 231 13.10 -9.16 -17.95
C VAL A 231 13.45 -10.11 -16.80
N ARG A 232 12.49 -10.35 -15.89
CA ARG A 232 12.68 -11.14 -14.68
C ARG A 232 11.35 -11.72 -14.19
N PRO A 233 10.92 -12.88 -14.76
CA PRO A 233 9.60 -13.47 -14.47
C PRO A 233 9.33 -13.78 -12.99
N GLU A 234 10.37 -14.02 -12.19
CA GLU A 234 10.26 -14.26 -10.76
C GLU A 234 10.09 -12.98 -9.91
N PHE A 235 10.22 -11.80 -10.51
CA PHE A 235 10.04 -10.54 -9.81
C PHE A 235 8.56 -10.30 -9.48
N HIS A 236 8.28 -9.86 -8.26
CA HIS A 236 6.92 -9.61 -7.81
C HIS A 236 6.46 -8.19 -8.15
N VAL A 237 5.41 -8.05 -8.94
CA VAL A 237 4.67 -6.79 -9.07
C VAL A 237 3.57 -6.82 -8.02
N PHE A 238 3.72 -6.04 -6.96
CA PHE A 238 2.71 -5.95 -5.91
C PHE A 238 1.72 -4.84 -6.23
N THR A 239 0.48 -5.21 -6.58
CA THR A 239 -0.55 -4.16 -6.70
C THR A 239 -0.72 -3.45 -5.37
N GLY A 240 -0.73 -2.13 -5.41
CA GLY A 240 -1.14 -1.25 -4.31
C GLY A 240 -2.45 -0.55 -4.62
N ASN A 241 -3.19 -1.08 -5.60
CA ASN A 241 -4.46 -0.52 -6.05
C ASN A 241 -5.63 -1.14 -5.29
N ASP A 242 -5.97 -0.52 -4.15
CA ASP A 242 -7.11 -0.94 -3.33
C ASP A 242 -8.47 -0.77 -4.04
N LEU A 243 -8.49 -0.10 -5.20
CA LEU A 243 -9.69 0.06 -6.06
C LEU A 243 -9.71 -0.92 -7.24
N ALA A 244 -8.72 -1.82 -7.34
CA ALA A 244 -8.64 -2.83 -8.38
C ALA A 244 -7.89 -4.07 -7.84
N ILE A 245 -8.44 -4.69 -6.80
CA ILE A 245 -7.82 -5.85 -6.13
C ILE A 245 -7.80 -7.11 -6.98
N ASP A 246 -8.53 -7.10 -8.09
CA ASP A 246 -8.55 -8.12 -9.13
C ASP A 246 -7.32 -8.10 -10.05
N MET A 247 -6.39 -7.15 -9.90
CA MET A 247 -5.12 -7.16 -10.64
C MET A 247 -4.33 -8.47 -10.46
N VAL A 248 -4.62 -9.21 -9.41
CA VAL A 248 -4.04 -10.55 -9.16
C VAL A 248 -4.34 -11.54 -10.29
N ILE A 249 -5.46 -11.42 -11.00
CA ILE A 249 -5.81 -12.32 -12.11
C ILE A 249 -4.87 -12.20 -13.30
N TYR A 250 -4.23 -11.03 -13.48
CA TYR A 250 -3.27 -10.74 -14.54
C TYR A 250 -1.82 -11.08 -14.15
N GLY A 251 -1.61 -11.52 -12.92
CA GLY A 251 -0.27 -11.94 -12.45
C GLY A 251 0.39 -11.00 -11.45
N SER A 252 -0.29 -9.96 -10.97
CA SER A 252 0.17 -9.19 -9.81
C SER A 252 0.05 -10.02 -8.53
N ASP A 253 0.97 -9.86 -7.63
CA ASP A 253 0.80 -10.11 -6.21
C ASP A 253 0.20 -8.86 -5.55
N TYR A 254 0.12 -8.76 -4.23
CA TYR A 254 -0.38 -7.52 -3.64
C TYR A 254 0.32 -7.11 -2.33
N LEU A 255 0.37 -5.80 -2.10
CA LEU A 255 0.62 -5.17 -0.82
C LEU A 255 -0.45 -4.09 -0.62
N LEU A 256 -1.57 -4.45 0.01
CA LEU A 256 -2.77 -3.63 0.08
C LEU A 256 -3.04 -3.09 1.49
N GLY A 257 -3.57 -1.86 1.55
CA GLY A 257 -4.15 -1.30 2.76
C GLY A 257 -5.49 -1.96 3.10
N LEU A 258 -6.28 -2.30 2.09
CA LEU A 258 -7.59 -2.93 2.25
C LEU A 258 -7.51 -4.29 2.95
N SER A 259 -6.48 -5.07 2.68
CA SER A 259 -6.34 -6.42 3.24
C SER A 259 -6.21 -6.45 4.76
N THR A 260 -5.82 -5.33 5.41
CA THR A 260 -5.81 -5.22 6.88
C THR A 260 -7.19 -5.48 7.50
N MET A 261 -8.27 -5.14 6.77
CA MET A 261 -9.64 -5.29 7.26
C MET A 261 -10.06 -6.76 7.33
N ALA A 262 -9.60 -7.58 6.38
CA ALA A 262 -10.07 -8.95 6.22
C ALA A 262 -8.97 -9.89 5.69
N PRO A 263 -7.84 -10.08 6.40
CA PRO A 263 -6.75 -10.93 5.93
C PRO A 263 -7.19 -12.38 5.69
N ASP A 264 -8.12 -12.88 6.48
CA ASP A 264 -8.74 -14.19 6.33
C ASP A 264 -9.51 -14.34 5.00
N LEU A 265 -10.32 -13.35 4.65
CA LEU A 265 -11.11 -13.35 3.41
C LEU A 265 -10.22 -13.14 2.17
N PHE A 266 -9.20 -12.29 2.25
CA PHE A 266 -8.22 -12.14 1.18
C PHE A 266 -7.48 -13.46 0.93
N ALA A 267 -7.01 -14.13 1.98
CA ALA A 267 -6.36 -15.42 1.86
C ALA A 267 -7.30 -16.52 1.34
N LYS A 268 -8.60 -16.51 1.72
CA LYS A 268 -9.60 -17.42 1.19
C LYS A 268 -9.82 -17.18 -0.31
N ARG A 269 -9.98 -15.91 -0.72
CA ARG A 269 -10.08 -15.52 -2.12
C ARG A 269 -8.89 -16.03 -2.94
N ASP A 270 -7.66 -15.85 -2.42
CA ASP A 270 -6.44 -16.25 -3.09
C ASP A 270 -6.35 -17.78 -3.29
N ARG A 271 -6.78 -18.55 -2.28
CA ARG A 271 -6.90 -20.03 -2.41
C ARG A 271 -7.94 -20.45 -3.44
N MET A 272 -9.06 -19.72 -3.54
CA MET A 272 -10.07 -19.97 -4.59
C MET A 272 -9.46 -19.74 -5.99
N TRP A 273 -8.65 -18.69 -6.17
CA TRP A 273 -7.95 -18.45 -7.44
C TRP A 273 -6.97 -19.57 -7.78
N GLU A 274 -6.18 -20.01 -6.81
CA GLU A 274 -5.22 -21.11 -6.98
C GLU A 274 -5.94 -22.43 -7.34
N ALA A 275 -7.09 -22.68 -6.73
CA ALA A 275 -7.92 -23.83 -7.01
C ALA A 275 -8.71 -23.77 -8.34
N GLY A 276 -8.84 -22.58 -8.93
CA GLY A 276 -9.71 -22.35 -10.10
C GLY A 276 -11.20 -22.31 -9.74
N ASP A 277 -11.53 -21.96 -8.49
CA ASP A 277 -12.88 -21.85 -8.01
C ASP A 277 -13.52 -20.52 -8.43
N VAL A 278 -14.63 -20.56 -9.14
CA VAL A 278 -15.33 -19.36 -9.64
C VAL A 278 -15.90 -18.48 -8.52
N GLU A 279 -16.08 -19.01 -7.31
CA GLU A 279 -16.46 -18.23 -6.13
C GLU A 279 -15.45 -17.15 -5.79
N PHE A 280 -14.23 -17.23 -6.34
CA PHE A 280 -13.25 -16.14 -6.31
C PHE A 280 -13.86 -14.81 -6.70
N PHE A 281 -14.62 -14.77 -7.79
CA PHE A 281 -15.20 -13.51 -8.30
C PHE A 281 -16.23 -12.94 -7.34
N HIS A 282 -17.10 -13.80 -6.75
CA HIS A 282 -18.08 -13.37 -5.77
C HIS A 282 -17.43 -12.74 -4.53
N LEU A 283 -16.45 -13.43 -3.96
CA LEU A 283 -15.74 -12.89 -2.79
C LEU A 283 -14.92 -11.65 -3.15
N ASN A 284 -14.27 -11.64 -4.33
CA ASN A 284 -13.53 -10.48 -4.82
C ASN A 284 -14.41 -9.25 -4.95
N ASP A 285 -15.63 -9.38 -5.47
CA ASP A 285 -16.57 -8.27 -5.65
C ASP A 285 -17.02 -7.68 -4.31
N ILE A 286 -17.27 -8.52 -3.29
CA ILE A 286 -17.60 -8.06 -1.94
C ILE A 286 -16.41 -7.30 -1.33
N LEU A 287 -15.19 -7.82 -1.45
CA LEU A 287 -13.98 -7.17 -0.97
C LEU A 287 -13.69 -5.88 -1.75
N GLN A 288 -13.95 -5.86 -3.05
CA GLN A 288 -13.81 -4.65 -3.86
C GLN A 288 -14.83 -3.58 -3.48
N TYR A 289 -16.07 -3.98 -3.14
CA TYR A 289 -17.07 -3.03 -2.63
C TYR A 289 -16.62 -2.43 -1.29
N LEU A 290 -16.07 -3.22 -0.39
CA LEU A 290 -15.44 -2.72 0.84
C LEU A 290 -14.29 -1.73 0.50
N GLY A 291 -13.49 -2.03 -0.52
CA GLY A 291 -12.42 -1.15 -1.00
C GLY A 291 -12.95 0.20 -1.50
N PHE A 292 -13.94 0.22 -2.38
CA PHE A 292 -14.55 1.46 -2.86
C PHE A 292 -15.15 2.29 -1.73
N PHE A 293 -15.77 1.63 -0.76
CA PHE A 293 -16.33 2.33 0.40
C PHE A 293 -15.25 2.90 1.31
N ALA A 294 -14.19 2.15 1.59
CA ALA A 294 -13.12 2.54 2.50
C ALA A 294 -12.24 3.66 1.93
N PHE A 295 -11.89 3.58 0.63
CA PHE A 295 -10.92 4.47 -0.01
C PHE A 295 -11.56 5.68 -0.73
N ARG A 296 -12.84 5.98 -0.47
CA ARG A 296 -13.45 7.22 -0.94
C ARG A 296 -12.82 8.45 -0.27
N ASP A 297 -12.99 9.62 -0.86
CA ASP A 297 -12.46 10.88 -0.31
C ASP A 297 -12.94 11.17 1.13
N PRO A 298 -12.07 11.68 1.99
CA PRO A 298 -10.62 11.76 1.82
C PRO A 298 -9.97 10.38 1.97
N VAL A 299 -9.15 9.99 0.98
CA VAL A 299 -8.54 8.65 0.92
C VAL A 299 -7.86 8.23 2.23
N PRO A 300 -7.05 9.05 2.92
CA PRO A 300 -6.38 8.64 4.16
C PRO A 300 -7.31 8.20 5.30
N ALA A 301 -8.62 8.53 5.22
CA ALA A 301 -9.61 8.09 6.19
C ALA A 301 -9.97 6.59 6.09
N TYR A 302 -9.46 5.87 5.10
CA TYR A 302 -9.59 4.40 5.03
C TYR A 302 -9.05 3.71 6.30
N LYS A 303 -8.08 4.31 6.97
CA LYS A 303 -7.52 3.82 8.24
C LYS A 303 -8.57 3.82 9.35
N HIS A 304 -9.43 4.85 9.39
CA HIS A 304 -10.57 4.86 10.31
C HIS A 304 -11.63 3.82 9.91
N THR A 305 -11.91 3.67 8.62
CA THR A 305 -12.80 2.59 8.14
C THR A 305 -12.25 1.22 8.55
N ALA A 306 -10.94 1.01 8.47
CA ALA A 306 -10.29 -0.22 8.93
C ALA A 306 -10.49 -0.44 10.44
N ALA A 307 -10.30 0.59 11.26
CA ALA A 307 -10.55 0.51 12.70
C ALA A 307 -12.04 0.20 13.01
N GLN A 308 -12.97 0.86 12.33
CA GLN A 308 -14.41 0.57 12.46
C GLN A 308 -14.73 -0.88 12.10
N TRP A 309 -14.19 -1.37 10.99
CA TRP A 309 -14.40 -2.74 10.52
C TRP A 309 -13.82 -3.78 11.47
N LEU A 310 -12.57 -3.62 11.90
CA LEU A 310 -11.92 -4.54 12.84
C LEU A 310 -12.64 -4.56 14.19
N HIS A 311 -13.11 -3.40 14.66
CA HIS A 311 -13.92 -3.32 15.87
C HIS A 311 -15.28 -4.02 15.73
N LEU A 312 -15.96 -3.87 14.58
CA LEU A 312 -17.19 -4.59 14.28
C LEU A 312 -17.00 -6.11 14.28
N ARG A 313 -15.81 -6.58 13.88
CA ARG A 313 -15.44 -8.00 13.94
C ARG A 313 -14.99 -8.46 15.34
N GLY A 314 -14.97 -7.56 16.32
CA GLY A 314 -14.47 -7.85 17.67
C GLY A 314 -12.96 -8.12 17.75
N TRP A 315 -12.20 -7.62 16.77
CA TRP A 315 -10.76 -7.90 16.63
C TRP A 315 -9.87 -6.86 17.32
N ILE A 316 -10.38 -5.67 17.57
CA ILE A 316 -9.70 -4.59 18.31
C ILE A 316 -10.66 -3.95 19.31
N ALA A 317 -10.11 -3.37 20.37
CA ALA A 317 -10.88 -2.85 21.52
C ALA A 317 -11.80 -1.67 21.16
N CYS A 318 -11.36 -0.80 20.23
CA CYS A 318 -12.15 0.37 19.82
C CYS A 318 -11.90 0.73 18.34
N ASN A 319 -12.76 1.59 17.81
CA ASN A 319 -12.75 2.02 16.41
C ASN A 319 -12.02 3.35 16.17
N LEU A 320 -11.11 3.76 17.05
CA LEU A 320 -10.44 5.06 16.92
C LEU A 320 -9.34 5.03 15.85
N THR A 321 -9.12 6.19 15.21
CA THR A 321 -8.00 6.45 14.32
C THR A 321 -7.00 7.41 14.99
N HIS A 322 -5.77 7.47 14.46
CA HIS A 322 -4.75 8.41 14.94
C HIS A 322 -5.27 9.86 14.90
N PRO A 323 -5.02 10.71 15.93
CA PRO A 323 -5.56 12.07 16.02
C PRO A 323 -5.27 12.95 14.81
N CYS A 324 -4.12 12.75 14.17
CA CYS A 324 -3.71 13.48 12.96
C CYS A 324 -4.18 12.80 11.66
N SER A 325 -4.98 11.71 11.72
CA SER A 325 -5.55 11.04 10.55
C SER A 325 -7.02 11.45 10.39
N PRO A 326 -7.52 11.63 9.16
CA PRO A 326 -8.94 11.92 8.93
C PRO A 326 -9.83 10.81 9.48
N SER A 327 -11.02 11.19 9.96
CA SER A 327 -12.03 10.26 10.47
C SER A 327 -13.20 10.07 9.50
N ARG A 328 -13.99 9.02 9.73
CA ARG A 328 -15.25 8.71 9.06
C ARG A 328 -16.44 8.95 9.99
N PRO A 329 -17.61 9.27 9.47
CA PRO A 329 -18.79 9.43 10.29
C PRO A 329 -19.30 8.10 10.84
N ASP A 330 -20.00 8.14 11.98
CA ASP A 330 -20.59 6.94 12.61
C ASP A 330 -21.67 6.28 11.75
N SER A 331 -22.29 7.02 10.83
CA SER A 331 -23.24 6.47 9.86
C SER A 331 -22.65 5.39 8.96
N ASP A 332 -21.34 5.37 8.77
CA ASP A 332 -20.62 4.35 8.00
C ASP A 332 -20.78 2.95 8.60
N ILE A 333 -20.94 2.84 9.90
CA ILE A 333 -21.09 1.58 10.63
C ILE A 333 -22.25 0.73 10.09
N ALA A 334 -23.36 1.37 9.70
CA ALA A 334 -24.51 0.65 9.13
C ALA A 334 -24.16 0.00 7.78
N ILE A 335 -23.41 0.70 6.94
CA ILE A 335 -22.96 0.18 5.63
C ILE A 335 -21.92 -0.93 5.83
N LEU A 336 -20.97 -0.74 6.74
CA LEU A 336 -19.98 -1.76 7.07
C LEU A 336 -20.62 -3.05 7.59
N LYS A 337 -21.66 -2.96 8.42
CA LYS A 337 -22.46 -4.13 8.86
C LYS A 337 -23.12 -4.84 7.67
N THR A 338 -23.64 -4.10 6.70
CA THR A 338 -24.24 -4.68 5.49
C THR A 338 -23.19 -5.45 4.69
N ILE A 339 -22.01 -4.87 4.48
CA ILE A 339 -20.91 -5.53 3.78
C ILE A 339 -20.44 -6.77 4.56
N LEU A 340 -20.33 -6.67 5.90
CA LEU A 340 -19.93 -7.80 6.74
C LEU A 340 -20.93 -8.98 6.64
N ASN A 341 -22.23 -8.69 6.57
CA ASN A 341 -23.26 -9.70 6.36
C ASN A 341 -23.11 -10.39 4.99
N GLN A 342 -22.67 -9.68 3.94
CA GLN A 342 -22.37 -10.30 2.65
C GLN A 342 -21.13 -11.22 2.72
N CYS A 343 -20.20 -10.95 3.63
CA CYS A 343 -19.05 -11.81 3.87
C CYS A 343 -19.41 -13.11 4.63
N ALA A 344 -20.56 -13.17 5.30
CA ALA A 344 -20.91 -14.29 6.21
C ALA A 344 -20.75 -15.70 5.61
N PRO A 345 -21.06 -15.97 4.33
CA PRO A 345 -20.84 -17.30 3.73
C PRO A 345 -19.37 -17.70 3.64
N TYR A 346 -18.45 -16.76 3.79
CA TYR A 346 -17.02 -16.97 3.63
C TYR A 346 -16.22 -16.91 4.94
N LEU A 347 -16.85 -16.56 6.06
CA LEU A 347 -16.25 -16.47 7.40
C LEU A 347 -16.11 -17.82 8.10
#